data_e1c9123ff7567c47bf6047afa9c7940e
#
_entry.id   e1c9123ff7567c47bf6047afa9c7940e
#
_cell.length_a   1.000
_cell.length_b   1.000
_cell.length_c   1.000
_cell.angle_alpha   90.00
_cell.angle_beta   90.00
_cell.angle_gamma   90.00
#
_symmetry.space_group_name_H-M   'P 1'
#
loop_
_entity.id
_entity.type
_entity.pdbx_description
1 polymer ?
#
loop_
_entity_poly.entity_id
_entity_poly.type
_entity_poly.pdbx_seq_one_letter_code
_entity_poly.pdbx_strand_id
1 'polypeptide(L)'
;DPAGCRRAMSETAGDPGRRFGGIARLYGVGALSRLQSAHVAVVGIGGVGSWAAEGLARSAVGRITLVDLDMVAESNVNRQVHALEGEFGKAKVSAMAQRIQAINPACLVTEIEDFVTPENVDTILAGRFDYVIDAIDQVRSKAAMIDWSKRHGVPLITAGAAGGQIDPTQIRVADLALTIQDPLLARVRALLRKDYGFTRDPKKKFGV
;
A
#
# COMPACT_ATOMS: atom_id res chain seq x y z
N ASP A 1 -49.38 27.62 10.78
CA ASP A 1 -48.89 26.29 11.14
C ASP A 1 -47.43 26.11 10.71
N PRO A 2 -46.44 26.12 11.63
CA PRO A 2 -45.02 26.02 11.30
C PRO A 2 -44.54 24.58 11.51
N ALA A 3 -45.01 23.66 10.72
CA ALA A 3 -44.63 22.24 10.79
C ALA A 3 -44.05 21.69 9.49
N GLY A 4 -43.29 22.49 8.75
CA GLY A 4 -42.86 22.14 7.40
C GLY A 4 -41.37 22.35 7.07
N CYS A 5 -40.46 22.36 8.06
CA CYS A 5 -39.06 22.52 7.70
C CYS A 5 -38.10 21.90 8.73
N ARG A 6 -38.14 20.58 8.89
CA ARG A 6 -37.05 19.80 9.50
C ARG A 6 -36.90 18.48 8.75
N ARG A 7 -36.68 18.52 7.47
CA ARG A 7 -35.96 17.48 6.79
C ARG A 7 -34.51 17.92 6.76
N ALA A 8 -33.89 17.92 7.95
CA ALA A 8 -32.45 18.06 8.07
C ALA A 8 -31.80 16.89 7.33
N MET A 9 -31.05 17.24 6.41
CA MET A 9 -29.81 16.74 5.87
C MET A 9 -29.23 15.61 6.74
N SER A 10 -29.72 14.38 6.61
CA SER A 10 -28.90 13.22 6.81
C SER A 10 -28.01 13.18 5.58
N GLU A 11 -26.84 13.78 5.69
CA GLU A 11 -25.78 13.65 4.72
C GLU A 11 -25.57 12.17 4.44
N THR A 12 -25.74 11.82 3.23
CA THR A 12 -25.66 10.52 2.63
C THR A 12 -24.24 9.97 2.76
N ALA A 13 -23.94 9.37 3.90
CA ALA A 13 -22.92 8.33 3.92
C ALA A 13 -23.40 7.28 2.91
N GLY A 14 -22.75 7.24 1.74
CA GLY A 14 -23.17 6.39 0.64
C GLY A 14 -23.29 4.96 1.12
N ASP A 15 -24.37 4.27 0.75
CA ASP A 15 -24.65 2.88 1.14
C ASP A 15 -23.45 1.98 0.81
N PRO A 16 -22.75 1.41 1.81
CA PRO A 16 -21.60 0.53 1.58
C PRO A 16 -21.94 -0.70 0.75
N GLY A 17 -23.18 -1.21 0.84
CA GLY A 17 -23.66 -2.33 0.05
C GLY A 17 -23.74 -1.99 -1.45
N ARG A 18 -24.13 -0.78 -1.79
CA ARG A 18 -24.13 -0.30 -3.18
C ARG A 18 -22.71 -0.02 -3.66
N ARG A 19 -21.85 0.55 -2.81
CA ARG A 19 -20.46 0.93 -3.15
C ARG A 19 -19.57 -0.29 -3.37
N PHE A 20 -19.64 -1.30 -2.51
CA PHE A 20 -18.74 -2.45 -2.48
C PHE A 20 -19.41 -3.80 -2.76
N GLY A 21 -20.69 -3.81 -3.15
CA GLY A 21 -21.42 -5.04 -3.45
C GLY A 21 -20.79 -5.88 -4.58
N GLY A 22 -20.04 -5.27 -5.48
CA GLY A 22 -19.24 -5.97 -6.49
C GLY A 22 -18.18 -6.87 -5.89
N ILE A 23 -17.51 -6.43 -4.83
CA ILE A 23 -16.50 -7.22 -4.09
C ILE A 23 -17.17 -8.42 -3.42
N ALA A 24 -18.34 -8.22 -2.78
CA ALA A 24 -19.09 -9.30 -2.18
C ALA A 24 -19.57 -10.34 -3.21
N ARG A 25 -19.99 -9.91 -4.41
CA ARG A 25 -20.36 -10.83 -5.49
C ARG A 25 -19.18 -11.64 -6.02
N LEU A 26 -18.00 -11.05 -6.09
CA LEU A 26 -16.80 -11.70 -6.63
C LEU A 26 -16.16 -12.66 -5.61
N TYR A 27 -16.01 -12.21 -4.35
CA TYR A 27 -15.21 -12.93 -3.33
C TYR A 27 -16.07 -13.47 -2.16
N GLY A 28 -17.36 -13.20 -2.14
CA GLY A 28 -18.28 -13.55 -1.05
C GLY A 28 -18.35 -12.48 0.05
N VAL A 29 -19.46 -12.48 0.79
CA VAL A 29 -19.74 -11.52 1.88
C VAL A 29 -18.68 -11.60 2.99
N GLY A 30 -18.23 -12.81 3.33
CA GLY A 30 -17.18 -13.01 4.34
C GLY A 30 -15.84 -12.40 3.94
N ALA A 31 -15.50 -12.37 2.65
CA ALA A 31 -14.31 -11.70 2.16
C ALA A 31 -14.42 -10.17 2.26
N LEU A 32 -15.59 -9.61 1.91
CA LEU A 32 -15.85 -8.18 2.08
C LEU A 32 -15.71 -7.77 3.55
N SER A 33 -16.29 -8.53 4.50
CA SER A 33 -16.14 -8.25 5.93
C SER A 33 -14.68 -8.27 6.39
N ARG A 34 -13.88 -9.24 5.91
CA ARG A 34 -12.44 -9.29 6.22
C ARG A 34 -11.70 -8.07 5.68
N LEU A 35 -11.99 -7.63 4.45
CA LEU A 35 -11.38 -6.41 3.88
C LEU A 35 -11.76 -5.17 4.68
N GLN A 36 -13.04 -5.04 5.09
CA GLN A 36 -13.51 -3.92 5.90
C GLN A 36 -12.90 -3.86 7.30
N SER A 37 -12.45 -4.99 7.85
CA SER A 37 -11.73 -5.04 9.12
C SER A 37 -10.21 -4.96 8.98
N ALA A 38 -9.68 -5.18 7.79
CA ALA A 38 -8.25 -5.25 7.54
C ALA A 38 -7.54 -3.90 7.69
N HIS A 39 -6.30 -3.97 8.16
CA HIS A 39 -5.36 -2.85 8.23
C HIS A 39 -4.14 -3.13 7.35
N VAL A 40 -3.95 -2.33 6.32
CA VAL A 40 -2.84 -2.49 5.36
C VAL A 40 -1.92 -1.26 5.41
N ALA A 41 -0.62 -1.50 5.52
CA ALA A 41 0.37 -0.45 5.33
C ALA A 41 0.83 -0.42 3.86
N VAL A 42 0.92 0.77 3.28
CA VAL A 42 1.52 1.02 1.96
C VAL A 42 2.71 1.94 2.16
N VAL A 43 3.90 1.40 1.91
CA VAL A 43 5.16 2.12 2.07
C VAL A 43 5.70 2.50 0.70
N GLY A 44 5.84 3.81 0.48
CA GLY A 44 6.13 4.42 -0.82
C GLY A 44 4.85 4.70 -1.61
N ILE A 45 4.48 5.99 -1.71
CA ILE A 45 3.27 6.46 -2.41
C ILE A 45 3.66 7.03 -3.78
N GLY A 46 4.50 6.30 -4.48
CA GLY A 46 4.93 6.60 -5.84
C GLY A 46 4.07 5.96 -6.92
N GLY A 47 4.68 5.63 -8.07
CA GLY A 47 3.99 5.05 -9.24
C GLY A 47 3.35 3.69 -9.02
N VAL A 48 3.84 2.90 -8.05
CA VAL A 48 3.25 1.61 -7.68
C VAL A 48 2.33 1.76 -6.47
N GLY A 49 2.84 2.36 -5.38
CA GLY A 49 2.10 2.42 -4.11
C GLY A 49 0.84 3.28 -4.16
N SER A 50 0.81 4.36 -4.95
CA SER A 50 -0.40 5.17 -5.10
C SER A 50 -1.55 4.39 -5.75
N TRP A 51 -1.28 3.57 -6.76
CA TRP A 51 -2.27 2.68 -7.37
C TRP A 51 -2.66 1.52 -6.46
N ALA A 52 -1.72 0.99 -5.67
CA ALA A 52 -2.04 -0.02 -4.67
C ALA A 52 -2.99 0.55 -3.61
N ALA A 53 -2.72 1.73 -3.08
CA ALA A 53 -3.60 2.41 -2.10
C ALA A 53 -4.99 2.72 -2.69
N GLU A 54 -5.06 3.16 -3.95
CA GLU A 54 -6.32 3.33 -4.69
C GLU A 54 -7.10 2.01 -4.77
N GLY A 55 -6.42 0.93 -5.17
CA GLY A 55 -7.02 -0.41 -5.27
C GLY A 55 -7.55 -0.92 -3.94
N LEU A 56 -6.82 -0.72 -2.84
CA LEU A 56 -7.25 -1.08 -1.48
C LEU A 56 -8.51 -0.31 -1.06
N ALA A 57 -8.53 1.01 -1.29
CA ALA A 57 -9.69 1.85 -0.98
C ALA A 57 -10.94 1.39 -1.76
N ARG A 58 -10.79 1.10 -3.06
CA ARG A 58 -11.86 0.59 -3.94
C ARG A 58 -12.29 -0.83 -3.61
N SER A 59 -11.45 -1.57 -2.91
CA SER A 59 -11.75 -2.93 -2.41
C SER A 59 -12.33 -2.94 -0.99
N ALA A 60 -12.71 -1.79 -0.44
CA ALA A 60 -13.31 -1.65 0.89
C ALA A 60 -12.36 -1.94 2.07
N VAL A 61 -11.06 -1.83 1.90
CA VAL A 61 -10.13 -1.97 3.04
C VAL A 61 -10.45 -0.91 4.09
N GLY A 62 -10.59 -1.35 5.35
CA GLY A 62 -11.10 -0.51 6.43
C GLY A 62 -10.06 0.41 7.06
N ARG A 63 -8.78 0.05 7.00
CA ARG A 63 -7.68 0.89 7.51
C ARG A 63 -6.49 0.84 6.58
N ILE A 64 -5.95 2.01 6.25
CA ILE A 64 -4.75 2.14 5.40
C ILE A 64 -3.78 3.08 6.10
N THR A 65 -2.54 2.62 6.31
CA THR A 65 -1.43 3.48 6.72
C THR A 65 -0.60 3.78 5.49
N LEU A 66 -0.38 5.06 5.21
CA LEU A 66 0.43 5.56 4.10
C LEU A 66 1.76 6.08 4.66
N VAL A 67 2.88 5.67 4.07
CA VAL A 67 4.23 6.09 4.48
C VAL A 67 4.97 6.62 3.27
N ASP A 68 5.28 7.90 3.25
CA ASP A 68 6.11 8.58 2.24
C ASP A 68 6.46 9.98 2.72
N LEU A 69 7.67 10.46 2.49
CA LEU A 69 8.08 11.82 2.87
C LEU A 69 7.99 12.81 1.71
N ASP A 70 7.88 12.34 0.47
CA ASP A 70 7.91 13.19 -0.72
C ASP A 70 6.65 14.05 -0.88
N MET A 71 6.84 15.14 -1.60
CA MET A 71 5.76 15.99 -2.08
C MET A 71 5.30 15.58 -3.49
N VAL A 72 4.07 15.90 -3.82
CA VAL A 72 3.53 15.74 -5.17
C VAL A 72 4.20 16.75 -6.10
N ALA A 73 4.72 16.28 -7.22
CA ALA A 73 5.38 17.10 -8.24
C ALA A 73 4.73 16.92 -9.62
N GLU A 74 4.84 17.91 -10.49
CA GLU A 74 4.34 17.83 -11.87
C GLU A 74 4.89 16.62 -12.63
N SER A 75 6.17 16.27 -12.41
CA SER A 75 6.81 15.09 -13.01
C SER A 75 6.19 13.76 -12.61
N ASN A 76 5.31 13.75 -11.61
CA ASN A 76 4.62 12.55 -11.14
C ASN A 76 3.32 12.26 -11.92
N VAL A 77 2.79 13.23 -12.66
CA VAL A 77 1.48 13.16 -13.35
C VAL A 77 1.35 11.94 -14.26
N ASN A 78 2.44 11.53 -14.90
CA ASN A 78 2.43 10.43 -15.86
C ASN A 78 2.24 9.02 -15.24
N ARG A 79 2.34 8.89 -13.90
CA ARG A 79 2.30 7.56 -13.25
C ARG A 79 1.74 7.50 -11.83
N GLN A 80 1.55 8.63 -11.15
CA GLN A 80 1.05 8.67 -9.77
C GLN A 80 -0.38 9.17 -9.74
N VAL A 81 -1.31 8.36 -9.23
CA VAL A 81 -2.76 8.61 -9.34
C VAL A 81 -3.25 9.85 -8.62
N HIS A 82 -2.55 10.29 -7.58
CA HIS A 82 -2.87 11.49 -6.80
C HIS A 82 -2.22 12.77 -7.36
N ALA A 83 -1.34 12.65 -8.35
CA ALA A 83 -0.69 13.80 -8.96
C ALA A 83 -1.63 14.47 -9.97
N LEU A 84 -2.44 15.40 -9.48
CA LEU A 84 -3.45 16.14 -10.21
C LEU A 84 -3.17 17.64 -10.10
N GLU A 85 -3.77 18.42 -10.99
CA GLU A 85 -3.77 19.88 -10.89
C GLU A 85 -4.34 20.32 -9.53
N GLY A 86 -3.65 21.24 -8.85
CA GLY A 86 -4.00 21.69 -7.50
C GLY A 86 -3.44 20.83 -6.36
N GLU A 87 -2.81 19.69 -6.63
CA GLU A 87 -2.17 18.83 -5.62
C GLU A 87 -0.65 19.03 -5.52
N PHE A 88 -0.03 19.72 -6.46
CA PHE A 88 1.42 19.93 -6.47
C PHE A 88 1.91 20.68 -5.23
N GLY A 89 2.98 20.20 -4.61
CA GLY A 89 3.53 20.72 -3.36
C GLY A 89 2.86 20.20 -2.09
N LYS A 90 1.79 19.41 -2.16
CA LYS A 90 1.25 18.70 -1.00
C LYS A 90 2.07 17.44 -0.70
N ALA A 91 2.10 17.01 0.57
CA ALA A 91 2.65 15.71 0.92
C ALA A 91 1.88 14.60 0.16
N LYS A 92 2.61 13.64 -0.41
CA LYS A 92 1.99 12.52 -1.17
C LYS A 92 0.99 11.75 -0.32
N VAL A 93 1.32 11.52 0.96
CA VAL A 93 0.43 10.82 1.90
C VAL A 93 -0.87 11.58 2.10
N SER A 94 -0.84 12.91 2.19
CA SER A 94 -2.04 13.74 2.39
C SER A 94 -2.91 13.82 1.13
N ALA A 95 -2.31 13.98 -0.05
CA ALA A 95 -3.03 13.95 -1.32
C ALA A 95 -3.71 12.57 -1.53
N MET A 96 -3.02 11.48 -1.19
CA MET A 96 -3.57 10.13 -1.30
C MET A 96 -4.64 9.86 -0.24
N ALA A 97 -4.48 10.34 1.00
CA ALA A 97 -5.47 10.21 2.06
C ALA A 97 -6.81 10.88 1.69
N GLN A 98 -6.76 12.10 1.15
CA GLN A 98 -7.95 12.80 0.65
C GLN A 98 -8.66 11.99 -0.46
N ARG A 99 -7.88 11.42 -1.35
CA ARG A 99 -8.40 10.57 -2.42
C ARG A 99 -9.05 9.28 -1.89
N ILE A 100 -8.43 8.61 -0.93
CA ILE A 100 -9.00 7.43 -0.26
C ILE A 100 -10.32 7.78 0.42
N GLN A 101 -10.39 8.90 1.14
CA GLN A 101 -11.60 9.37 1.79
C GLN A 101 -12.74 9.66 0.80
N ALA A 102 -12.42 10.20 -0.38
CA ALA A 102 -13.41 10.42 -1.45
C ALA A 102 -13.95 9.09 -2.03
N ILE A 103 -13.13 8.02 -2.07
CA ILE A 103 -13.50 6.70 -2.56
C ILE A 103 -14.25 5.90 -1.49
N ASN A 104 -13.69 5.84 -0.28
CA ASN A 104 -14.19 5.07 0.85
C ASN A 104 -14.18 5.93 2.12
N PRO A 105 -15.24 6.71 2.37
CA PRO A 105 -15.31 7.60 3.56
C PRO A 105 -15.22 6.87 4.90
N ALA A 106 -15.50 5.56 4.94
CA ALA A 106 -15.40 4.76 6.14
C ALA A 106 -13.97 4.24 6.41
N CYS A 107 -13.04 4.39 5.47
CA CYS A 107 -11.65 3.98 5.65
C CYS A 107 -10.94 4.90 6.63
N LEU A 108 -10.30 4.31 7.64
CA LEU A 108 -9.41 5.06 8.55
C LEU A 108 -8.02 5.15 7.91
N VAL A 109 -7.58 6.36 7.59
CA VAL A 109 -6.26 6.61 6.99
C VAL A 109 -5.33 7.19 8.03
N THR A 110 -4.14 6.58 8.15
CA THR A 110 -3.02 7.13 8.94
C THR A 110 -1.94 7.59 7.98
N GLU A 111 -1.50 8.83 8.12
CA GLU A 111 -0.47 9.45 7.31
C GLU A 111 0.84 9.48 8.11
N ILE A 112 1.93 8.99 7.54
CA ILE A 112 3.27 9.04 8.12
C ILE A 112 4.18 9.70 7.09
N GLU A 113 4.52 10.96 7.35
CA GLU A 113 5.46 11.73 6.53
C GLU A 113 6.89 11.41 6.95
N ASP A 114 7.38 10.24 6.58
CA ASP A 114 8.75 9.80 6.86
C ASP A 114 9.20 8.77 5.82
N PHE A 115 10.52 8.54 5.74
CA PHE A 115 11.09 7.43 5.01
C PHE A 115 11.35 6.25 5.94
N VAL A 116 11.07 5.04 5.48
CA VAL A 116 11.48 3.84 6.21
C VAL A 116 12.98 3.63 6.03
N THR A 117 13.67 3.44 7.16
CA THR A 117 15.08 3.09 7.24
C THR A 117 15.29 1.86 8.12
N PRO A 118 16.46 1.21 8.08
CA PRO A 118 16.75 0.12 9.03
C PRO A 118 16.64 0.52 10.49
N GLU A 119 16.88 1.80 10.80
CA GLU A 119 16.90 2.34 12.17
C GLU A 119 15.49 2.64 12.72
N ASN A 120 14.52 2.96 11.83
CA ASN A 120 13.19 3.39 12.24
C ASN A 120 12.06 2.41 11.86
N VAL A 121 12.35 1.33 11.15
CA VAL A 121 11.33 0.38 10.64
C VAL A 121 10.44 -0.17 11.76
N ASP A 122 11.00 -0.49 12.91
CA ASP A 122 10.24 -1.00 14.06
C ASP A 122 9.30 0.08 14.65
N THR A 123 9.66 1.36 14.54
CA THR A 123 8.81 2.48 14.98
C THR A 123 7.70 2.78 13.97
N ILE A 124 8.04 2.87 12.68
CA ILE A 124 7.08 3.17 11.61
C ILE A 124 6.04 2.05 11.47
N LEU A 125 6.48 0.80 11.56
CA LEU A 125 5.62 -0.38 11.46
C LEU A 125 5.21 -0.95 12.85
N ALA A 126 5.21 -0.13 13.91
CA ALA A 126 4.80 -0.54 15.25
C ALA A 126 3.31 -0.93 15.36
N GLY A 127 2.49 -0.61 14.37
CA GLY A 127 1.06 -0.93 14.33
C GLY A 127 0.77 -2.42 14.13
N ARG A 128 -0.47 -2.81 14.43
CA ARG A 128 -0.97 -4.13 14.02
C ARG A 128 -1.44 -4.06 12.57
N PHE A 129 -0.70 -4.67 11.68
CA PHE A 129 -1.03 -4.76 10.27
C PHE A 129 -1.39 -6.20 9.89
N ASP A 130 -2.41 -6.35 9.04
CA ASP A 130 -2.73 -7.62 8.40
C ASP A 130 -1.86 -7.86 7.17
N TYR A 131 -1.35 -6.78 6.57
CA TYR A 131 -0.50 -6.85 5.38
C TYR A 131 0.35 -5.58 5.20
N VAL A 132 1.53 -5.73 4.62
CA VAL A 132 2.40 -4.60 4.23
C VAL A 132 2.68 -4.67 2.73
N ILE A 133 2.50 -3.55 2.04
CA ILE A 133 2.88 -3.38 0.63
C ILE A 133 4.11 -2.47 0.59
N ASP A 134 5.23 -3.04 0.18
CA ASP A 134 6.49 -2.33 -0.02
C ASP A 134 6.62 -1.91 -1.49
N ALA A 135 6.45 -0.63 -1.74
CA ALA A 135 6.52 0.00 -3.07
C ALA A 135 7.66 1.02 -3.20
N ILE A 136 8.66 0.98 -2.33
CA ILE A 136 9.85 1.81 -2.42
C ILE A 136 10.91 1.20 -3.35
N ASP A 137 11.98 1.94 -3.65
CA ASP A 137 13.08 1.51 -4.53
C ASP A 137 14.44 1.40 -3.82
N GLN A 138 14.48 1.66 -2.52
CA GLN A 138 15.70 1.65 -1.73
C GLN A 138 16.01 0.25 -1.17
N VAL A 139 17.13 -0.33 -1.59
CA VAL A 139 17.55 -1.70 -1.25
C VAL A 139 17.63 -1.94 0.27
N ARG A 140 18.21 -1.01 1.03
CA ARG A 140 18.39 -1.15 2.47
C ARG A 140 17.07 -1.16 3.22
N SER A 141 16.20 -0.23 2.91
CA SER A 141 14.87 -0.10 3.52
C SER A 141 13.97 -1.28 3.17
N LYS A 142 14.00 -1.75 1.89
CA LYS A 142 13.31 -2.99 1.51
C LYS A 142 13.78 -4.19 2.33
N ALA A 143 15.08 -4.38 2.47
CA ALA A 143 15.62 -5.49 3.24
C ALA A 143 15.21 -5.41 4.72
N ALA A 144 15.23 -4.22 5.31
CA ALA A 144 14.78 -4.00 6.69
C ALA A 144 13.29 -4.32 6.89
N MET A 145 12.43 -3.87 5.96
CA MET A 145 10.98 -4.20 6.02
C MET A 145 10.72 -5.69 5.85
N ILE A 146 11.43 -6.37 4.96
CA ILE A 146 11.31 -7.81 4.75
C ILE A 146 11.74 -8.58 6.02
N ASP A 147 12.84 -8.20 6.63
CA ASP A 147 13.29 -8.78 7.89
C ASP A 147 12.29 -8.51 9.01
N TRP A 148 11.81 -7.26 9.12
CA TRP A 148 10.77 -6.88 10.07
C TRP A 148 9.51 -7.75 9.91
N SER A 149 9.01 -7.89 8.68
CA SER A 149 7.85 -8.73 8.35
C SER A 149 8.05 -10.15 8.84
N LYS A 150 9.23 -10.73 8.59
CA LYS A 150 9.56 -12.09 9.01
C LYS A 150 9.63 -12.24 10.53
N ARG A 151 10.25 -11.29 11.23
CA ARG A 151 10.35 -11.30 12.70
C ARG A 151 8.98 -11.17 13.37
N HIS A 152 8.07 -10.39 12.79
CA HIS A 152 6.75 -10.11 13.38
C HIS A 152 5.63 -11.01 12.82
N GLY A 153 5.92 -11.85 11.82
CA GLY A 153 4.92 -12.73 11.19
C GLY A 153 3.83 -11.99 10.43
N VAL A 154 4.10 -10.75 9.99
CA VAL A 154 3.17 -9.94 9.19
C VAL A 154 3.46 -10.20 7.70
N PRO A 155 2.46 -10.64 6.90
CA PRO A 155 2.65 -10.84 5.47
C PRO A 155 3.08 -9.55 4.76
N LEU A 156 4.03 -9.68 3.82
CA LEU A 156 4.53 -8.55 3.03
C LEU A 156 4.66 -8.94 1.56
N ILE A 157 4.27 -8.01 0.68
CA ILE A 157 4.63 -8.06 -0.73
C ILE A 157 5.58 -6.90 -1.06
N THR A 158 6.65 -7.19 -1.76
CA THR A 158 7.62 -6.18 -2.22
C THR A 158 7.55 -6.05 -3.73
N ALA A 159 7.45 -4.81 -4.22
CA ALA A 159 7.52 -4.53 -5.65
C ALA A 159 8.97 -4.48 -6.13
N GLY A 160 9.22 -5.05 -7.31
CA GLY A 160 10.47 -4.86 -8.03
C GLY A 160 10.56 -3.48 -8.69
N ALA A 161 11.62 -3.27 -9.48
CA ALA A 161 11.81 -2.04 -10.22
C ALA A 161 10.87 -1.98 -11.43
N ALA A 162 9.97 -0.99 -11.46
CA ALA A 162 9.04 -0.77 -12.57
C ALA A 162 9.63 0.12 -13.69
N GLY A 163 10.69 0.86 -13.40
CA GLY A 163 11.32 1.76 -14.38
C GLY A 163 11.88 1.04 -15.60
N GLY A 164 11.54 1.54 -16.81
CA GLY A 164 11.97 0.94 -18.08
C GLY A 164 11.19 -0.31 -18.50
N GLN A 165 10.20 -0.75 -17.75
CA GLN A 165 9.31 -1.86 -18.10
C GLN A 165 8.14 -1.36 -18.93
N ILE A 166 7.86 -2.02 -20.06
CA ILE A 166 6.84 -1.57 -21.03
C ILE A 166 5.68 -2.58 -21.19
N ASP A 167 5.86 -3.83 -20.80
CA ASP A 167 4.86 -4.88 -20.97
C ASP A 167 4.31 -5.34 -19.61
N PRO A 168 3.10 -4.84 -19.20
CA PRO A 168 2.50 -5.19 -17.92
C PRO A 168 2.07 -6.65 -17.83
N THR A 169 1.98 -7.38 -18.96
CA THR A 169 1.63 -8.81 -18.96
C THR A 169 2.76 -9.69 -18.42
N GLN A 170 3.97 -9.15 -18.31
CA GLN A 170 5.13 -9.85 -17.74
C GLN A 170 5.19 -9.76 -16.20
N ILE A 171 4.29 -9.03 -15.56
CA ILE A 171 4.25 -8.96 -14.09
C ILE A 171 3.93 -10.33 -13.52
N ARG A 172 4.76 -10.77 -12.57
CA ARG A 172 4.58 -12.05 -11.87
C ARG A 172 4.71 -11.88 -10.37
N VAL A 173 3.91 -12.64 -9.64
CA VAL A 173 4.05 -12.79 -8.19
C VAL A 173 4.81 -14.07 -7.93
N ALA A 174 5.93 -13.98 -7.22
CA ALA A 174 6.78 -15.10 -6.86
C ALA A 174 7.46 -14.83 -5.54
N ASP A 175 7.88 -15.89 -4.84
CA ASP A 175 8.76 -15.73 -3.68
C ASP A 175 10.05 -15.00 -4.08
N LEU A 176 10.48 -14.05 -3.26
CA LEU A 176 11.66 -13.21 -3.53
C LEU A 176 12.91 -14.03 -3.82
N ALA A 177 13.06 -15.22 -3.20
CA ALA A 177 14.20 -16.11 -3.47
C ALA A 177 14.25 -16.60 -4.92
N LEU A 178 13.10 -16.62 -5.62
CA LEU A 178 12.91 -17.17 -6.96
C LEU A 178 12.77 -16.09 -8.05
N THR A 179 12.74 -14.81 -7.69
CA THR A 179 12.61 -13.72 -8.67
C THR A 179 13.83 -13.63 -9.57
N ILE A 180 13.60 -13.34 -10.85
CA ILE A 180 14.62 -13.22 -11.90
C ILE A 180 14.45 -11.88 -12.63
N GLN A 181 15.48 -11.45 -13.36
CA GLN A 181 15.45 -10.30 -14.27
C GLN A 181 15.08 -8.96 -13.62
N ASP A 182 15.22 -8.84 -12.31
CA ASP A 182 15.01 -7.60 -11.57
C ASP A 182 16.28 -7.21 -10.80
N PRO A 183 17.01 -6.17 -11.23
CA PRO A 183 18.25 -5.74 -10.58
C PRO A 183 18.06 -5.23 -9.15
N LEU A 184 16.91 -4.61 -8.83
CA LEU A 184 16.60 -4.13 -7.49
C LEU A 184 16.44 -5.32 -6.55
N LEU A 185 15.56 -6.26 -6.90
CA LEU A 185 15.30 -7.44 -6.08
C LEU A 185 16.54 -8.36 -5.97
N ALA A 186 17.39 -8.42 -6.99
CA ALA A 186 18.66 -9.15 -6.92
C ALA A 186 19.58 -8.59 -5.82
N ARG A 187 19.69 -7.24 -5.71
CA ARG A 187 20.44 -6.57 -4.65
C ARG A 187 19.83 -6.77 -3.27
N VAL A 188 18.49 -6.72 -3.18
CA VAL A 188 17.77 -6.99 -1.93
C VAL A 188 18.03 -8.42 -1.46
N ARG A 189 17.93 -9.44 -2.35
CA ARG A 189 18.28 -10.83 -2.01
C ARG A 189 19.71 -10.98 -1.52
N ALA A 190 20.66 -10.32 -2.18
CA ALA A 190 22.07 -10.38 -1.79
C ALA A 190 22.26 -9.81 -0.38
N LEU A 191 21.64 -8.67 -0.08
CA LEU A 191 21.72 -8.03 1.22
C LEU A 191 21.06 -8.87 2.32
N LEU A 192 19.86 -9.43 2.07
CA LEU A 192 19.17 -10.31 3.01
C LEU A 192 20.01 -11.54 3.37
N ARG A 193 20.68 -12.14 2.40
CA ARG A 193 21.58 -13.28 2.63
C ARG A 193 22.86 -12.90 3.36
N LYS A 194 23.36 -11.70 3.13
CA LYS A 194 24.59 -11.21 3.74
C LYS A 194 24.40 -10.80 5.19
N ASP A 195 23.41 -9.93 5.43
CA ASP A 195 23.31 -9.15 6.67
C ASP A 195 22.14 -9.56 7.57
N TYR A 196 21.14 -10.28 7.03
CA TYR A 196 19.91 -10.67 7.76
C TYR A 196 19.72 -12.18 7.92
N GLY A 197 20.74 -12.98 7.59
CA GLY A 197 20.72 -14.43 7.82
C GLY A 197 19.73 -15.23 6.95
N PHE A 198 19.23 -14.66 5.87
CA PHE A 198 18.35 -15.38 4.94
C PHE A 198 19.08 -16.51 4.24
N THR A 199 18.35 -17.59 3.96
CA THR A 199 18.91 -18.81 3.39
C THR A 199 19.65 -18.59 2.06
N ARG A 200 20.78 -19.28 1.89
CA ARG A 200 21.51 -19.37 0.61
C ARG A 200 21.14 -20.62 -0.18
N ASP A 201 20.37 -21.52 0.42
CA ASP A 201 19.90 -22.74 -0.23
C ASP A 201 18.89 -22.37 -1.35
N PRO A 202 19.17 -22.68 -2.62
CA PRO A 202 18.30 -22.34 -3.74
C PRO A 202 16.96 -23.09 -3.74
N LYS A 203 16.82 -24.13 -2.92
CA LYS A 203 15.58 -24.90 -2.76
C LYS A 203 14.64 -24.33 -1.70
N LYS A 204 15.13 -23.39 -0.89
CA LYS A 204 14.35 -22.80 0.20
C LYS A 204 13.85 -21.41 -0.17
N LYS A 205 12.56 -21.18 0.10
CA LYS A 205 11.88 -19.89 -0.09
C LYS A 205 12.21 -18.93 1.05
N PHE A 206 12.09 -17.64 0.80
CA PHE A 206 12.16 -16.59 1.82
C PHE A 206 10.83 -16.43 2.57
N GLY A 207 9.72 -16.73 1.91
CA GLY A 207 8.37 -16.51 2.43
C GLY A 207 7.89 -15.06 2.25
N VAL A 208 8.41 -14.36 1.23
CA VAL A 208 8.08 -12.97 0.87
C VAL A 208 7.90 -12.90 -0.63
#